data_f169aa4efa573d81ac1f17db49e26f6a
#
_entry.id   f169aa4efa573d81ac1f17db49e26f6a
#
_cell.length_a   1.000
_cell.length_b   1.000
_cell.length_c   1.000
_cell.angle_alpha   90.00
_cell.angle_beta   90.00
_cell.angle_gamma   90.00
#
_symmetry.space_group_name_H-M   'P 1'
#
loop_
_entity.id
_entity.type
_entity.pdbx_description
1 polymer ?
#
loop_
_entity_poly.entity_id
_entity_poly.type
_entity_poly.pdbx_seq_one_letter_code
_entity_poly.pdbx_strand_id
1 'polypeptide(L)'
;MENYSLERQFGTGISVVGSEPFLYTAIKNWLTTPEGVLISDISSVAVNASNLVHVFNRGPNPVAIFKQDGSYVNSWGNDILADAHGISINSKGEVYLGDRDAHQILKCTHDGTLLMALGSRNLPALESPFNHPTDVFESPSGDIFVSDGYANSRVHHFSADGQHIKSWGKRGTGPGEFNGPHSIWADSDRVYVSDRENGRIQIFDYAGIFIEALGGLYRPTDIYRDQQGNLFVTELVPRLTVFDKTGTKVAVARLEGTPHGVWGDSDGNLYIASTTPSNITKLEKN
;
A
#
# COMPACT_ATOMS: atom_id res chain seq x y z
N MET A 1 12.23 38.18 7.16
CA MET A 1 11.38 37.32 8.02
C MET A 1 9.96 37.50 7.51
N GLU A 2 9.54 36.64 6.61
CA GLU A 2 8.16 36.66 6.10
C GLU A 2 7.28 35.90 7.09
N ASN A 3 6.27 36.62 7.57
CA ASN A 3 5.23 36.05 8.43
C ASN A 3 4.41 35.05 7.63
N TYR A 4 4.66 33.76 7.82
CA TYR A 4 3.74 32.73 7.41
C TYR A 4 2.51 32.79 8.33
N SER A 5 1.45 33.45 7.88
CA SER A 5 0.18 33.44 8.59
C SER A 5 -0.47 32.07 8.48
N LEU A 6 -0.65 31.40 9.61
CA LEU A 6 -1.34 30.11 9.79
C LEU A 6 -2.85 30.14 9.44
N GLU A 7 -3.39 31.27 8.97
CA GLU A 7 -4.84 31.48 8.80
C GLU A 7 -5.43 31.07 7.45
N ARG A 8 -4.66 30.48 6.52
CA ARG A 8 -5.16 30.13 5.18
C ARG A 8 -5.61 28.68 5.00
N GLN A 9 -5.75 27.87 6.03
CA GLN A 9 -5.98 26.43 5.85
C GLN A 9 -7.35 25.87 6.28
N PHE A 10 -8.31 26.69 6.66
CA PHE A 10 -9.59 26.19 7.19
C PHE A 10 -10.85 26.74 6.47
N GLY A 11 -10.86 26.78 5.17
CA GLY A 11 -12.07 27.19 4.47
C GLY A 11 -12.04 26.83 3.01
N THR A 12 -12.68 25.76 2.61
CA THR A 12 -13.22 25.36 1.30
C THR A 12 -13.03 23.88 0.94
N GLY A 13 -12.43 23.02 1.78
CA GLY A 13 -12.26 21.59 1.45
C GLY A 13 -11.15 21.28 0.43
N ILE A 14 -10.47 22.28 -0.11
CA ILE A 14 -9.33 22.15 -1.03
C ILE A 14 -8.08 22.63 -0.32
N SER A 15 -7.05 21.79 -0.25
CA SER A 15 -5.73 22.17 0.25
C SER A 15 -4.66 21.76 -0.74
N VAL A 16 -3.69 22.67 -0.99
CA VAL A 16 -2.51 22.34 -1.79
C VAL A 16 -1.49 21.69 -0.87
N VAL A 17 -0.95 20.54 -1.28
CA VAL A 17 0.02 19.77 -0.52
C VAL A 17 1.25 19.44 -1.37
N GLY A 18 2.42 19.40 -0.72
CA GLY A 18 3.69 19.13 -1.39
C GLY A 18 4.38 20.38 -1.92
N SER A 19 5.32 20.19 -2.82
CA SER A 19 6.11 21.20 -3.51
C SER A 19 6.50 20.70 -4.89
N GLU A 20 6.78 21.60 -5.83
CA GLU A 20 7.24 21.21 -7.17
C GLU A 20 8.43 20.24 -7.12
N PRO A 21 8.46 19.24 -7.99
CA PRO A 21 7.45 18.85 -8.99
C PRO A 21 6.32 17.93 -8.46
N PHE A 22 6.22 17.77 -7.14
CA PHE A 22 5.24 16.94 -6.44
C PHE A 22 4.21 17.80 -5.72
N LEU A 23 3.55 18.68 -6.48
CA LEU A 23 2.51 19.59 -5.98
C LEU A 23 1.13 19.01 -6.35
N TYR A 24 0.25 18.91 -5.35
CA TYR A 24 -1.07 18.31 -5.50
C TYR A 24 -2.16 19.17 -4.88
N THR A 25 -3.36 19.06 -5.43
CA THR A 25 -4.60 19.53 -4.82
C THR A 25 -5.29 18.38 -4.10
N ALA A 26 -5.47 18.48 -2.78
CA ALA A 26 -6.12 17.44 -1.98
C ALA A 26 -7.64 17.55 -2.06
N ILE A 27 -8.30 16.51 -2.57
CA ILE A 27 -9.75 16.37 -2.63
C ILE A 27 -10.18 15.46 -1.48
N LYS A 28 -10.79 16.06 -0.45
CA LYS A 28 -11.33 15.35 0.71
C LYS A 28 -12.73 14.83 0.42
N ASN A 29 -13.15 13.81 1.20
CA ASN A 29 -14.47 13.18 1.02
C ASN A 29 -14.72 12.78 -0.43
N TRP A 30 -13.69 12.22 -1.05
CA TRP A 30 -13.71 11.84 -2.46
C TRP A 30 -14.69 10.70 -2.76
N LEU A 31 -14.90 9.77 -1.81
CA LEU A 31 -15.81 8.64 -1.98
C LEU A 31 -17.28 9.10 -2.04
N THR A 32 -17.99 8.64 -3.07
CA THR A 32 -19.43 8.77 -3.19
C THR A 32 -20.06 7.39 -3.32
N THR A 33 -20.76 6.94 -2.28
CA THR A 33 -21.40 5.63 -2.22
C THR A 33 -22.92 5.76 -2.32
N PRO A 34 -23.61 4.81 -3.00
CA PRO A 34 -25.07 4.73 -2.99
C PRO A 34 -25.57 4.30 -1.59
N GLU A 35 -26.87 4.51 -1.36
CA GLU A 35 -27.53 4.06 -0.14
C GLU A 35 -27.34 2.54 0.08
N GLY A 36 -27.00 2.15 1.29
CA GLY A 36 -26.76 0.75 1.68
C GLY A 36 -25.35 0.23 1.40
N VAL A 37 -24.48 0.95 0.70
CA VAL A 37 -23.07 0.58 0.53
C VAL A 37 -22.24 1.24 1.63
N LEU A 38 -21.76 0.42 2.57
CA LEU A 38 -20.93 0.88 3.68
C LEU A 38 -19.47 0.56 3.41
N ILE A 39 -18.64 1.58 3.47
CA ILE A 39 -17.18 1.51 3.43
C ILE A 39 -16.68 1.97 4.79
N SER A 40 -15.98 1.11 5.50
CA SER A 40 -15.48 1.41 6.84
C SER A 40 -14.14 0.72 7.11
N ASP A 41 -13.37 1.28 8.03
CA ASP A 41 -12.06 0.75 8.41
C ASP A 41 -11.17 0.48 7.19
N ILE A 42 -11.02 1.52 6.35
CA ILE A 42 -10.22 1.46 5.13
C ILE A 42 -8.76 1.16 5.53
N SER A 43 -8.19 0.14 4.89
CA SER A 43 -6.81 -0.29 5.14
C SER A 43 -5.87 0.09 4.02
N SER A 44 -6.28 -0.07 2.76
CA SER A 44 -5.38 0.17 1.64
C SER A 44 -6.16 0.56 0.37
N VAL A 45 -5.42 0.88 -0.69
CA VAL A 45 -5.96 1.30 -1.99
C VAL A 45 -5.04 0.82 -3.10
N ALA A 46 -5.61 0.43 -4.25
CA ALA A 46 -4.86 0.15 -5.47
C ALA A 46 -5.63 0.67 -6.70
N VAL A 47 -4.91 1.00 -7.77
CA VAL A 47 -5.52 1.51 -9.01
C VAL A 47 -5.11 0.61 -10.16
N ASN A 48 -6.08 0.18 -10.97
CA ASN A 48 -5.80 -0.65 -12.14
C ASN A 48 -5.45 0.18 -13.38
N ALA A 49 -5.05 -0.48 -14.46
CA ALA A 49 -4.67 0.16 -15.73
C ALA A 49 -5.79 0.97 -16.40
N SER A 50 -7.04 0.78 -16.00
CA SER A 50 -8.22 1.57 -16.47
C SER A 50 -8.53 2.73 -15.52
N ASN A 51 -7.66 3.05 -14.58
CA ASN A 51 -7.84 4.08 -13.55
C ASN A 51 -9.06 3.84 -12.63
N LEU A 52 -9.49 2.58 -12.49
CA LEU A 52 -10.44 2.23 -11.46
C LEU A 52 -9.73 2.05 -10.12
N VAL A 53 -10.26 2.73 -9.11
CA VAL A 53 -9.69 2.77 -7.75
C VAL A 53 -10.35 1.71 -6.89
N HIS A 54 -9.56 0.76 -6.41
CA HIS A 54 -10.00 -0.32 -5.54
C HIS A 54 -9.68 0.06 -4.09
N VAL A 55 -10.71 0.31 -3.31
CA VAL A 55 -10.60 0.64 -1.88
C VAL A 55 -10.76 -0.63 -1.08
N PHE A 56 -9.73 -0.98 -0.32
CA PHE A 56 -9.72 -2.17 0.51
C PHE A 56 -10.06 -1.79 1.96
N ASN A 57 -11.06 -2.45 2.52
CA ASN A 57 -11.63 -2.06 3.81
C ASN A 57 -12.18 -3.26 4.58
N ARG A 58 -12.39 -3.10 5.90
CA ARG A 58 -12.87 -4.15 6.80
C ARG A 58 -14.38 -4.16 6.97
N GLY A 59 -15.09 -3.30 6.23
CA GLY A 59 -16.55 -3.27 6.21
C GLY A 59 -17.16 -4.41 5.40
N PRO A 60 -18.50 -4.40 5.26
CA PRO A 60 -19.24 -5.46 4.56
C PRO A 60 -19.01 -5.48 3.02
N ASN A 61 -18.26 -4.52 2.49
CA ASN A 61 -17.89 -4.43 1.07
C ASN A 61 -16.36 -4.35 0.94
N PRO A 62 -15.62 -5.44 1.23
CA PRO A 62 -14.17 -5.38 1.46
C PRO A 62 -13.37 -4.82 0.29
N VAL A 63 -13.70 -5.15 -0.95
CA VAL A 63 -13.13 -4.54 -2.14
C VAL A 63 -14.19 -3.71 -2.84
N ALA A 64 -14.13 -2.39 -2.65
CA ALA A 64 -15.05 -1.45 -3.27
C ALA A 64 -14.35 -0.69 -4.39
N ILE A 65 -14.99 -0.60 -5.56
CA ILE A 65 -14.40 -0.07 -6.78
C ILE A 65 -15.06 1.27 -7.13
N PHE A 66 -14.23 2.26 -7.44
CA PHE A 66 -14.66 3.62 -7.76
C PHE A 66 -14.00 4.11 -9.05
N LYS A 67 -14.65 5.06 -9.73
CA LYS A 67 -14.02 5.83 -10.80
C LYS A 67 -13.11 6.93 -10.23
N GLN A 68 -12.30 7.56 -11.06
CA GLN A 68 -11.41 8.67 -10.68
C GLN A 68 -12.15 9.89 -10.10
N ASP A 69 -13.44 10.05 -10.38
CA ASP A 69 -14.29 11.10 -9.83
C ASP A 69 -14.90 10.76 -8.46
N GLY A 70 -14.61 9.56 -7.94
CA GLY A 70 -15.10 9.08 -6.66
C GLY A 70 -16.47 8.40 -6.73
N SER A 71 -17.06 8.26 -7.91
CA SER A 71 -18.34 7.56 -8.09
C SER A 71 -18.17 6.04 -7.97
N TYR A 72 -19.03 5.42 -7.18
CA TYR A 72 -19.04 3.97 -6.94
C TYR A 72 -19.38 3.18 -8.22
N VAL A 73 -18.69 2.07 -8.43
CA VAL A 73 -18.90 1.15 -9.54
C VAL A 73 -19.49 -0.18 -9.06
N ASN A 74 -18.80 -0.85 -8.15
CA ASN A 74 -19.14 -2.18 -7.66
C ASN A 74 -18.39 -2.50 -6.38
N SER A 75 -18.74 -3.61 -5.71
CA SER A 75 -17.96 -4.17 -4.61
C SER A 75 -18.11 -5.70 -4.53
N TRP A 76 -17.10 -6.36 -3.92
CA TRP A 76 -17.10 -7.80 -3.73
C TRP A 76 -16.21 -8.17 -2.52
N GLY A 77 -16.18 -9.47 -2.16
CA GLY A 77 -15.26 -10.02 -1.17
C GLY A 77 -15.86 -10.34 0.21
N ASN A 78 -17.17 -10.14 0.42
CA ASN A 78 -17.83 -10.34 1.72
C ASN A 78 -17.56 -11.70 2.37
N ASP A 79 -17.54 -12.78 1.57
CA ASP A 79 -17.51 -14.15 2.10
C ASP A 79 -16.11 -14.77 2.08
N ILE A 80 -15.11 -14.08 1.52
CA ILE A 80 -13.78 -14.65 1.32
C ILE A 80 -12.71 -14.08 2.25
N LEU A 81 -12.93 -12.94 2.86
CA LEU A 81 -11.96 -12.21 3.68
C LEU A 81 -12.33 -12.23 5.17
N ALA A 82 -11.33 -12.35 6.02
CA ALA A 82 -11.45 -12.20 7.48
C ALA A 82 -11.03 -10.78 7.92
N ASP A 83 -9.89 -10.28 7.42
CA ASP A 83 -9.38 -8.94 7.75
C ASP A 83 -8.55 -8.34 6.61
N ALA A 84 -9.10 -7.35 5.95
CA ALA A 84 -8.48 -6.62 4.85
C ALA A 84 -7.26 -5.82 5.32
N HIS A 85 -6.06 -6.04 4.70
CA HIS A 85 -4.87 -5.28 5.07
C HIS A 85 -4.19 -4.63 3.87
N GLY A 86 -3.41 -5.32 3.06
CA GLY A 86 -2.75 -4.82 1.86
C GLY A 86 -3.47 -5.26 0.58
N ILE A 87 -3.48 -4.42 -0.45
CA ILE A 87 -4.02 -4.73 -1.78
C ILE A 87 -3.06 -4.27 -2.86
N SER A 88 -2.86 -5.11 -3.88
CA SER A 88 -2.19 -4.70 -5.11
C SER A 88 -2.89 -5.25 -6.35
N ILE A 89 -2.60 -4.67 -7.52
CA ILE A 89 -3.19 -5.08 -8.79
C ILE A 89 -2.06 -5.21 -9.81
N ASN A 90 -1.96 -6.37 -10.46
CA ASN A 90 -0.95 -6.61 -11.47
C ASN A 90 -1.35 -6.05 -12.85
N SER A 91 -0.43 -6.13 -13.80
CA SER A 91 -0.64 -5.62 -15.18
C SER A 91 -1.76 -6.31 -15.96
N LYS A 92 -2.22 -7.48 -15.49
CA LYS A 92 -3.35 -8.23 -16.07
C LYS A 92 -4.70 -7.83 -15.46
N GLY A 93 -4.69 -6.97 -14.44
CA GLY A 93 -5.88 -6.58 -13.68
C GLY A 93 -6.29 -7.61 -12.62
N GLU A 94 -5.45 -8.58 -12.30
CA GLU A 94 -5.66 -9.51 -11.20
C GLU A 94 -5.35 -8.83 -9.87
N VAL A 95 -6.19 -9.07 -8.88
CA VAL A 95 -6.15 -8.39 -7.58
C VAL A 95 -5.55 -9.31 -6.53
N TYR A 96 -4.52 -8.85 -5.87
CA TYR A 96 -3.91 -9.51 -4.72
C TYR A 96 -4.37 -8.88 -3.42
N LEU A 97 -4.75 -9.71 -2.46
CA LEU A 97 -5.33 -9.30 -1.18
C LEU A 97 -4.57 -9.95 -0.03
N GLY A 98 -4.07 -9.14 0.89
CA GLY A 98 -3.58 -9.58 2.19
C GLY A 98 -4.74 -9.78 3.16
N ASP A 99 -5.09 -11.02 3.45
CA ASP A 99 -6.04 -11.38 4.50
C ASP A 99 -5.28 -11.67 5.79
N ARG A 100 -5.08 -10.62 6.58
CA ARG A 100 -4.19 -10.63 7.74
C ARG A 100 -4.56 -11.70 8.75
N ASP A 101 -5.78 -11.68 9.24
CA ASP A 101 -6.23 -12.56 10.33
C ASP A 101 -6.55 -13.98 9.85
N ALA A 102 -6.79 -14.17 8.55
CA ALA A 102 -6.87 -15.50 7.96
C ALA A 102 -5.49 -16.11 7.63
N HIS A 103 -4.39 -15.35 7.77
CA HIS A 103 -3.03 -15.78 7.48
C HIS A 103 -2.83 -16.22 6.01
N GLN A 104 -3.46 -15.49 5.07
CA GLN A 104 -3.45 -15.81 3.65
C GLN A 104 -3.18 -14.61 2.77
N ILE A 105 -2.65 -14.89 1.59
CA ILE A 105 -2.71 -14.00 0.43
C ILE A 105 -3.67 -14.63 -0.57
N LEU A 106 -4.63 -13.85 -1.05
CA LEU A 106 -5.56 -14.27 -2.09
C LEU A 106 -5.24 -13.53 -3.40
N LYS A 107 -5.26 -14.26 -4.51
CA LYS A 107 -5.23 -13.71 -5.86
C LYS A 107 -6.59 -13.93 -6.49
N CYS A 108 -7.23 -12.87 -6.95
CA CYS A 108 -8.56 -12.89 -7.54
C CYS A 108 -8.57 -12.24 -8.92
N THR A 109 -9.59 -12.52 -9.70
CA THR A 109 -9.93 -11.70 -10.87
C THR A 109 -10.46 -10.34 -10.41
N HIS A 110 -10.60 -9.38 -11.34
CA HIS A 110 -11.12 -8.05 -11.06
C HIS A 110 -12.58 -8.04 -10.50
N ASP A 111 -13.31 -9.11 -10.71
CA ASP A 111 -14.70 -9.31 -10.23
C ASP A 111 -14.81 -10.21 -8.99
N GLY A 112 -13.65 -10.60 -8.41
CA GLY A 112 -13.61 -11.32 -7.14
C GLY A 112 -13.58 -12.84 -7.24
N THR A 113 -13.48 -13.44 -8.45
CA THR A 113 -13.30 -14.89 -8.56
C THR A 113 -11.91 -15.29 -8.07
N LEU A 114 -11.84 -16.19 -7.09
CA LEU A 114 -10.59 -16.66 -6.53
C LEU A 114 -9.79 -17.48 -7.56
N LEU A 115 -8.54 -17.08 -7.80
CA LEU A 115 -7.59 -17.74 -8.69
C LEU A 115 -6.54 -18.55 -7.95
N MET A 116 -6.06 -18.02 -6.79
CA MET A 116 -5.00 -18.64 -5.99
C MET A 116 -5.14 -18.22 -4.53
N ALA A 117 -4.77 -19.11 -3.62
CA ALA A 117 -4.58 -18.78 -2.22
C ALA A 117 -3.19 -19.29 -1.77
N LEU A 118 -2.41 -18.39 -1.15
CA LEU A 118 -1.14 -18.73 -0.50
C LEU A 118 -1.35 -18.72 1.01
N GLY A 119 -0.67 -19.60 1.72
CA GLY A 119 -0.89 -19.81 3.16
C GLY A 119 -2.09 -20.72 3.45
N SER A 120 -2.36 -20.95 4.72
CA SER A 120 -3.43 -21.86 5.18
C SER A 120 -4.43 -21.08 6.02
N ARG A 121 -5.68 -21.00 5.56
CA ARG A 121 -6.72 -20.20 6.22
C ARG A 121 -6.87 -20.56 7.71
N ASN A 122 -6.78 -19.53 8.57
CA ASN A 122 -6.87 -19.62 10.04
C ASN A 122 -5.77 -20.48 10.68
N LEU A 123 -4.68 -20.78 10.00
CA LEU A 123 -3.56 -21.56 10.52
C LEU A 123 -2.27 -20.72 10.43
N PRO A 124 -1.93 -19.97 11.48
CA PRO A 124 -0.69 -19.23 11.53
C PRO A 124 0.53 -20.15 11.54
N ALA A 125 1.57 -19.79 10.80
CA ALA A 125 2.82 -20.53 10.72
C ALA A 125 4.01 -19.65 11.11
N LEU A 126 4.73 -20.03 12.18
CA LEU A 126 5.94 -19.33 12.59
C LEU A 126 7.06 -19.56 11.56
N GLU A 127 7.69 -18.47 11.12
CA GLU A 127 8.81 -18.47 10.16
C GLU A 127 8.53 -19.08 8.78
N SER A 128 7.33 -19.56 8.57
CA SER A 128 6.82 -20.10 7.31
C SER A 128 5.60 -19.27 6.87
N PRO A 129 5.18 -19.27 5.62
CA PRO A 129 4.01 -18.49 5.20
C PRO A 129 2.71 -19.05 5.78
N PHE A 130 1.92 -18.25 6.47
CA PHE A 130 2.11 -16.87 6.97
C PHE A 130 1.67 -16.77 8.43
N ASN A 131 2.09 -15.67 9.11
CA ASN A 131 1.53 -15.34 10.42
C ASN A 131 1.19 -13.84 10.49
N HIS A 132 -0.02 -13.48 10.08
CA HIS A 132 -0.53 -12.12 9.89
C HIS A 132 0.24 -11.35 8.79
N PRO A 133 0.18 -11.81 7.51
CA PRO A 133 0.81 -11.12 6.40
C PRO A 133 0.23 -9.72 6.24
N THR A 134 1.08 -8.78 5.84
CA THR A 134 0.73 -7.37 5.80
C THR A 134 0.43 -6.89 4.38
N ASP A 135 1.24 -7.30 3.40
CA ASP A 135 1.09 -6.82 2.04
C ASP A 135 1.67 -7.79 1.02
N VAL A 136 1.30 -7.62 -0.25
CA VAL A 136 1.70 -8.49 -1.35
C VAL A 136 1.86 -7.70 -2.64
N PHE A 137 2.87 -8.05 -3.42
CA PHE A 137 3.11 -7.46 -4.73
C PHE A 137 3.61 -8.49 -5.75
N GLU A 138 3.00 -8.51 -6.95
CA GLU A 138 3.50 -9.27 -8.09
C GLU A 138 4.46 -8.39 -8.90
N SER A 139 5.69 -8.83 -9.07
CA SER A 139 6.69 -8.16 -9.87
C SER A 139 6.38 -8.24 -11.38
N PRO A 140 7.03 -7.44 -12.23
CA PRO A 140 6.87 -7.52 -13.69
C PRO A 140 7.24 -8.89 -14.29
N SER A 141 8.06 -9.70 -13.60
CA SER A 141 8.38 -11.08 -14.02
C SER A 141 7.29 -12.10 -13.66
N GLY A 142 6.33 -11.71 -12.81
CA GLY A 142 5.27 -12.56 -12.28
C GLY A 142 5.58 -13.17 -10.91
N ASP A 143 6.79 -12.96 -10.38
CA ASP A 143 7.13 -13.42 -9.03
C ASP A 143 6.36 -12.65 -7.98
N ILE A 144 5.91 -13.34 -6.93
CA ILE A 144 5.07 -12.79 -5.88
C ILE A 144 5.91 -12.60 -4.62
N PHE A 145 5.90 -11.38 -4.09
CA PHE A 145 6.57 -11.03 -2.84
C PHE A 145 5.55 -10.66 -1.78
N VAL A 146 5.74 -11.16 -0.56
CA VAL A 146 4.83 -10.93 0.57
C VAL A 146 5.61 -10.46 1.79
N SER A 147 5.18 -9.37 2.40
CA SER A 147 5.62 -8.96 3.73
C SER A 147 4.77 -9.65 4.79
N ASP A 148 5.41 -10.31 5.76
CA ASP A 148 4.76 -11.04 6.85
C ASP A 148 5.25 -10.46 8.18
N GLY A 149 4.58 -9.39 8.63
CA GLY A 149 5.18 -8.43 9.55
C GLY A 149 4.55 -8.32 10.93
N TYR A 150 3.29 -8.72 11.15
CA TYR A 150 2.68 -8.51 12.48
C TYR A 150 3.11 -9.54 13.51
N ALA A 151 3.34 -10.77 13.12
CA ALA A 151 3.83 -11.79 14.04
C ALA A 151 5.13 -12.44 13.61
N ASN A 152 5.39 -12.52 12.30
CA ASN A 152 6.70 -12.83 11.74
C ASN A 152 7.47 -11.53 11.42
N SER A 153 8.75 -11.63 11.11
CA SER A 153 9.58 -10.51 10.62
C SER A 153 10.26 -10.95 9.33
N ARG A 154 9.43 -11.28 8.33
CA ARG A 154 9.86 -11.99 7.12
C ARG A 154 9.34 -11.35 5.86
N VAL A 155 10.07 -11.62 4.78
CA VAL A 155 9.59 -11.49 3.41
C VAL A 155 9.61 -12.87 2.78
N HIS A 156 8.56 -13.20 2.04
CA HIS A 156 8.43 -14.47 1.32
C HIS A 156 8.39 -14.21 -0.18
N HIS A 157 9.08 -15.05 -0.94
CA HIS A 157 9.15 -15.04 -2.39
C HIS A 157 8.52 -16.32 -2.94
N PHE A 158 7.56 -16.16 -3.85
CA PHE A 158 6.89 -17.23 -4.56
C PHE A 158 7.04 -17.02 -6.07
N SER A 159 6.99 -18.11 -6.82
CA SER A 159 6.86 -18.07 -8.28
C SER A 159 5.44 -17.63 -8.69
N ALA A 160 5.25 -17.32 -9.96
CA ALA A 160 3.97 -16.89 -10.53
C ALA A 160 2.81 -17.90 -10.33
N ASP A 161 3.14 -19.20 -10.21
CA ASP A 161 2.20 -20.28 -9.94
C ASP A 161 2.02 -20.59 -8.44
N GLY A 162 2.61 -19.76 -7.56
CA GLY A 162 2.45 -19.84 -6.12
C GLY A 162 3.36 -20.85 -5.41
N GLN A 163 4.41 -21.36 -6.07
CA GLN A 163 5.39 -22.20 -5.40
C GLN A 163 6.31 -21.35 -4.54
N HIS A 164 6.46 -21.72 -3.27
CA HIS A 164 7.39 -21.03 -2.37
C HIS A 164 8.84 -21.25 -2.80
N ILE A 165 9.54 -20.17 -3.10
CA ILE A 165 10.94 -20.19 -3.52
C ILE A 165 11.86 -20.03 -2.31
N LYS A 166 11.63 -18.97 -1.52
CA LYS A 166 12.45 -18.67 -0.33
C LYS A 166 11.77 -17.68 0.60
N SER A 167 12.35 -17.54 1.78
CA SER A 167 12.03 -16.47 2.73
C SER A 167 13.32 -15.88 3.30
N TRP A 168 13.29 -14.59 3.63
CA TRP A 168 14.40 -13.92 4.31
C TRP A 168 13.89 -12.97 5.38
N GLY A 169 14.80 -12.48 6.18
CA GLY A 169 14.51 -11.59 7.31
C GLY A 169 14.40 -12.34 8.62
N LYS A 170 14.59 -11.61 9.68
CA LYS A 170 14.37 -11.97 11.09
C LYS A 170 14.15 -10.68 11.87
N ARG A 171 13.64 -10.80 13.09
CA ARG A 171 13.46 -9.63 13.96
C ARG A 171 14.80 -8.98 14.31
N GLY A 172 14.88 -7.66 14.14
CA GLY A 172 16.06 -6.86 14.49
C GLY A 172 16.09 -5.50 13.80
N THR A 173 17.27 -4.85 13.85
CA THR A 173 17.50 -3.49 13.33
C THR A 173 18.63 -3.40 12.30
N GLY A 174 19.38 -4.48 12.09
CA GLY A 174 20.46 -4.56 11.12
C GLY A 174 19.97 -4.65 9.68
N PRO A 175 20.88 -4.64 8.68
CA PRO A 175 20.56 -4.95 7.29
C PRO A 175 19.92 -6.33 7.15
N GLY A 176 18.79 -6.42 6.45
CA GLY A 176 18.04 -7.68 6.30
C GLY A 176 17.29 -8.15 7.55
N GLU A 177 17.33 -7.39 8.63
CA GLU A 177 16.51 -7.61 9.82
C GLU A 177 15.33 -6.64 9.80
N PHE A 178 14.17 -7.05 10.32
CA PHE A 178 12.94 -6.25 10.30
C PHE A 178 12.33 -6.09 11.69
N ASN A 179 11.61 -4.99 11.86
CA ASN A 179 10.70 -4.80 12.97
C ASN A 179 9.35 -4.32 12.41
N GLY A 180 8.47 -5.28 12.10
CA GLY A 180 7.20 -5.05 11.45
C GLY A 180 7.33 -4.65 9.97
N PRO A 181 7.81 -5.53 9.07
CA PRO A 181 7.72 -5.28 7.63
C PRO A 181 6.25 -5.14 7.24
N HIS A 182 5.87 -3.97 6.69
CA HIS A 182 4.47 -3.58 6.64
C HIS A 182 3.90 -3.48 5.22
N SER A 183 4.71 -3.03 4.28
CA SER A 183 4.35 -2.97 2.86
C SER A 183 5.51 -3.45 2.01
N ILE A 184 5.20 -3.88 0.79
CA ILE A 184 6.17 -4.41 -0.15
C ILE A 184 5.86 -3.96 -1.57
N TRP A 185 6.90 -3.61 -2.32
CA TRP A 185 6.85 -3.30 -3.74
C TRP A 185 7.99 -4.00 -4.46
N ALA A 186 7.77 -4.44 -5.70
CA ALA A 186 8.84 -5.01 -6.52
C ALA A 186 8.83 -4.39 -7.92
N ASP A 187 10.01 -4.02 -8.42
CA ASP A 187 10.22 -3.67 -9.83
C ASP A 187 10.92 -4.84 -10.58
N SER A 188 11.63 -4.56 -11.66
CA SER A 188 12.23 -5.62 -12.50
C SER A 188 13.37 -6.39 -11.83
N ASP A 189 14.03 -5.83 -10.81
CA ASP A 189 15.24 -6.39 -10.20
C ASP A 189 15.37 -6.15 -8.70
N ARG A 190 14.45 -5.38 -8.10
CA ARG A 190 14.51 -4.97 -6.69
C ARG A 190 13.20 -5.19 -5.95
N VAL A 191 13.32 -5.44 -4.66
CA VAL A 191 12.22 -5.55 -3.71
C VAL A 191 12.40 -4.47 -2.64
N TYR A 192 11.38 -3.63 -2.45
CA TYR A 192 11.32 -2.53 -1.49
C TYR A 192 10.42 -2.96 -0.34
N VAL A 193 10.89 -2.86 0.88
CA VAL A 193 10.14 -3.30 2.07
C VAL A 193 10.06 -2.16 3.07
N SER A 194 8.85 -1.79 3.44
CA SER A 194 8.60 -0.85 4.52
C SER A 194 8.88 -1.51 5.86
N ASP A 195 10.03 -1.23 6.46
CA ASP A 195 10.45 -1.70 7.79
C ASP A 195 9.97 -0.70 8.85
N ARG A 196 8.67 -0.82 9.17
CA ARG A 196 7.85 0.22 9.82
C ARG A 196 8.42 0.72 11.12
N GLU A 197 8.67 -0.16 12.08
CA GLU A 197 9.13 0.25 13.42
C GLU A 197 10.60 0.67 13.43
N ASN A 198 11.37 0.32 12.40
CA ASN A 198 12.74 0.77 12.20
C ASN A 198 12.84 2.10 11.41
N GLY A 199 11.72 2.63 10.92
CA GLY A 199 11.65 3.95 10.26
C GLY A 199 12.42 4.04 8.95
N ARG A 200 12.40 2.98 8.14
CA ARG A 200 13.16 2.90 6.89
C ARG A 200 12.43 2.07 5.82
N ILE A 201 12.83 2.24 4.56
CA ILE A 201 12.59 1.28 3.48
C ILE A 201 13.89 0.50 3.28
N GLN A 202 13.85 -0.82 3.30
CA GLN A 202 14.98 -1.65 2.90
C GLN A 202 14.79 -2.15 1.48
N ILE A 203 15.89 -2.17 0.70
CA ILE A 203 15.90 -2.57 -0.71
C ILE A 203 16.75 -3.82 -0.84
N PHE A 204 16.21 -4.82 -1.54
CA PHE A 204 16.85 -6.12 -1.77
C PHE A 204 16.83 -6.45 -3.26
N ASP A 205 17.69 -7.37 -3.68
CA ASP A 205 17.50 -8.10 -4.92
C ASP A 205 16.47 -9.24 -4.76
N TYR A 206 16.12 -9.91 -5.85
CA TYR A 206 15.17 -11.05 -5.81
C TYR A 206 15.71 -12.26 -5.05
N ALA A 207 17.03 -12.35 -4.85
CA ALA A 207 17.64 -13.34 -4.00
C ALA A 207 17.52 -13.00 -2.50
N GLY A 208 16.93 -11.84 -2.15
CA GLY A 208 16.80 -11.35 -0.77
C GLY A 208 18.12 -10.84 -0.19
N ILE A 209 19.08 -10.49 -1.04
CA ILE A 209 20.35 -9.88 -0.62
C ILE A 209 20.09 -8.39 -0.43
N PHE A 210 20.43 -7.88 0.75
CA PHE A 210 20.31 -6.46 1.08
C PHE A 210 21.20 -5.61 0.17
N ILE A 211 20.63 -4.54 -0.39
CA ILE A 211 21.33 -3.57 -1.25
C ILE A 211 21.55 -2.28 -0.48
N GLU A 212 20.48 -1.65 -0.01
CA GLU A 212 20.52 -0.35 0.66
C GLU A 212 19.28 -0.11 1.54
N ALA A 213 19.30 0.98 2.30
CA ALA A 213 18.14 1.42 3.06
C ALA A 213 17.93 2.94 2.96
N LEU A 214 16.68 3.34 2.75
CA LEU A 214 16.24 4.74 2.75
C LEU A 214 15.67 5.06 4.14
N GLY A 215 16.37 5.89 4.89
CA GLY A 215 16.03 6.22 6.27
C GLY A 215 15.36 7.58 6.45
N GLY A 216 15.19 7.97 7.72
CA GLY A 216 14.60 9.27 8.09
C GLY A 216 13.09 9.32 7.91
N LEU A 217 12.43 8.18 8.04
CA LEU A 217 10.99 8.00 8.01
C LEU A 217 10.46 7.79 9.44
N TYR A 218 9.18 8.07 9.64
CA TYR A 218 8.51 7.78 10.90
C TYR A 218 7.40 6.75 10.68
N ARG A 219 7.70 5.48 10.99
CA ARG A 219 6.77 4.35 10.86
C ARG A 219 6.13 4.31 9.47
N PRO A 220 6.92 4.11 8.39
CA PRO A 220 6.39 4.04 7.03
C PRO A 220 5.36 2.91 6.92
N THR A 221 4.22 3.22 6.30
CA THR A 221 3.08 2.30 6.22
C THR A 221 2.95 1.65 4.87
N ASP A 222 3.09 2.42 3.78
CA ASP A 222 2.90 1.89 2.44
C ASP A 222 3.86 2.51 1.44
N ILE A 223 4.03 1.83 0.31
CA ILE A 223 4.95 2.18 -0.77
C ILE A 223 4.22 2.11 -2.11
N TYR A 224 4.30 3.18 -2.87
CA TYR A 224 3.96 3.21 -4.29
C TYR A 224 5.16 3.72 -5.09
N ARG A 225 5.44 3.11 -6.24
CA ARG A 225 6.50 3.56 -7.14
C ARG A 225 5.92 3.90 -8.50
N ASP A 226 6.16 5.14 -8.97
CA ASP A 226 5.68 5.60 -10.27
C ASP A 226 6.54 5.10 -11.44
N GLN A 227 6.08 5.36 -12.66
CA GLN A 227 6.79 4.98 -13.89
C GLN A 227 8.13 5.71 -14.08
N GLN A 228 8.34 6.86 -13.43
CA GLN A 228 9.59 7.61 -13.41
C GLN A 228 10.60 7.04 -12.41
N GLY A 229 10.16 6.12 -11.57
CA GLY A 229 10.94 5.48 -10.52
C GLY A 229 10.94 6.22 -9.20
N ASN A 230 10.09 7.23 -9.02
CA ASN A 230 9.92 7.89 -7.73
C ASN A 230 9.17 6.98 -6.76
N LEU A 231 9.61 6.96 -5.51
CA LEU A 231 9.04 6.16 -4.45
C LEU A 231 8.25 7.07 -3.50
N PHE A 232 6.95 6.85 -3.43
CA PHE A 232 6.03 7.54 -2.55
C PHE A 232 5.78 6.67 -1.32
N VAL A 233 6.03 7.24 -0.13
CA VAL A 233 5.93 6.52 1.14
C VAL A 233 4.99 7.26 2.07
N THR A 234 3.91 6.60 2.48
CA THR A 234 3.06 7.09 3.57
C THR A 234 3.62 6.72 4.93
N GLU A 235 3.39 7.58 5.92
CA GLU A 235 3.92 7.44 7.26
C GLU A 235 2.83 7.66 8.32
N LEU A 236 2.91 7.01 9.47
CA LEU A 236 1.92 7.16 10.54
C LEU A 236 1.86 8.57 11.14
N VAL A 237 2.97 9.31 11.14
CA VAL A 237 2.85 10.77 11.22
C VAL A 237 2.20 11.21 9.90
N PRO A 238 1.18 12.09 9.91
CA PRO A 238 0.43 12.40 8.68
C PRO A 238 1.30 13.02 7.60
N ARG A 239 2.05 12.18 6.88
CA ARG A 239 3.10 12.60 5.96
C ARG A 239 3.19 11.68 4.75
N LEU A 240 3.44 12.26 3.58
CA LEU A 240 3.92 11.59 2.37
C LEU A 240 5.36 12.04 2.14
N THR A 241 6.27 11.09 2.07
CA THR A 241 7.67 11.34 1.69
C THR A 241 7.93 10.77 0.30
N VAL A 242 8.63 11.53 -0.55
CA VAL A 242 8.98 11.11 -1.90
C VAL A 242 10.50 11.02 -2.02
N PHE A 243 10.96 9.85 -2.48
CA PHE A 243 12.34 9.64 -2.91
C PHE A 243 12.37 9.54 -4.43
N ASP A 244 13.38 10.12 -5.05
CA ASP A 244 13.63 9.92 -6.47
C ASP A 244 14.21 8.52 -6.77
N LYS A 245 14.39 8.22 -8.04
CA LYS A 245 14.96 6.93 -8.49
C LYS A 245 16.37 6.63 -7.99
N THR A 246 17.08 7.63 -7.45
CA THR A 246 18.42 7.48 -6.84
C THR A 246 18.37 7.24 -5.34
N GLY A 247 17.17 7.23 -4.73
CA GLY A 247 17.00 7.13 -3.29
C GLY A 247 17.17 8.46 -2.54
N THR A 248 17.26 9.60 -3.27
CA THR A 248 17.33 10.92 -2.66
C THR A 248 15.93 11.38 -2.26
N LYS A 249 15.77 11.84 -1.01
CA LYS A 249 14.51 12.46 -0.55
C LYS A 249 14.32 13.81 -1.22
N VAL A 250 13.30 13.93 -2.08
CA VAL A 250 13.06 15.11 -2.92
C VAL A 250 11.83 15.90 -2.52
N ALA A 251 10.87 15.30 -1.83
CA ALA A 251 9.70 16.01 -1.35
C ALA A 251 9.14 15.41 -0.06
N VAL A 252 8.46 16.27 0.70
CA VAL A 252 7.68 15.89 1.88
C VAL A 252 6.39 16.70 1.86
N ALA A 253 5.26 16.03 1.97
CA ALA A 253 3.95 16.64 2.05
C ALA A 253 3.25 16.25 3.36
N ARG A 254 2.62 17.24 4.01
CA ARG A 254 1.75 16.97 5.16
C ARG A 254 0.42 16.42 4.65
N LEU A 255 0.01 15.31 5.21
CA LEU A 255 -1.30 14.70 4.99
C LEU A 255 -2.23 14.97 6.18
N GLU A 256 -3.46 14.47 6.09
CA GLU A 256 -4.41 14.43 7.20
C GLU A 256 -4.69 13.00 7.63
N GLY A 257 -5.18 12.81 8.84
CA GLY A 257 -5.54 11.51 9.38
C GLY A 257 -4.34 10.62 9.67
N THR A 258 -4.55 9.32 9.55
CA THR A 258 -3.52 8.29 9.73
C THR A 258 -3.32 7.56 8.39
N PRO A 259 -2.43 8.04 7.52
CA PRO A 259 -2.18 7.44 6.22
C PRO A 259 -1.69 6.00 6.40
N HIS A 260 -2.25 5.08 5.61
CA HIS A 260 -1.93 3.66 5.73
C HIS A 260 -1.68 3.01 4.38
N GLY A 261 -2.39 3.44 3.31
CA GLY A 261 -2.19 2.99 1.95
C GLY A 261 -1.94 4.15 0.97
N VAL A 262 -1.21 3.89 -0.11
CA VAL A 262 -0.97 4.84 -1.21
C VAL A 262 -0.88 4.14 -2.55
N TRP A 263 -1.52 4.72 -3.58
CA TRP A 263 -1.36 4.27 -4.96
C TRP A 263 -1.59 5.43 -5.92
N GLY A 264 -0.94 5.38 -7.10
CA GLY A 264 -1.09 6.38 -8.15
C GLY A 264 -1.85 5.87 -9.36
N ASP A 265 -2.50 6.78 -10.10
CA ASP A 265 -3.10 6.49 -11.39
C ASP A 265 -2.18 6.92 -12.57
N SER A 266 -2.63 6.66 -13.80
CA SER A 266 -1.85 6.98 -15.01
C SER A 266 -1.72 8.50 -15.26
N ASP A 267 -2.57 9.31 -14.64
CA ASP A 267 -2.54 10.78 -14.76
C ASP A 267 -1.60 11.41 -13.73
N GLY A 268 -1.05 10.59 -12.84
CA GLY A 268 -0.13 10.99 -11.78
C GLY A 268 -0.83 11.48 -10.51
N ASN A 269 -2.15 11.29 -10.39
CA ASN A 269 -2.86 11.51 -9.15
C ASN A 269 -2.50 10.40 -8.14
N LEU A 270 -2.58 10.72 -6.84
CA LEU A 270 -2.39 9.74 -5.78
C LEU A 270 -3.69 9.58 -4.98
N TYR A 271 -3.89 8.37 -4.48
CA TYR A 271 -4.99 8.03 -3.59
C TYR A 271 -4.39 7.58 -2.26
N ILE A 272 -4.77 8.28 -1.19
CA ILE A 272 -4.26 8.02 0.16
C ILE A 272 -5.39 7.38 0.99
N ALA A 273 -5.20 6.14 1.37
CA ALA A 273 -6.08 5.45 2.31
C ALA A 273 -5.68 5.81 3.74
N SER A 274 -6.63 6.31 4.53
CA SER A 274 -6.43 6.64 5.94
C SER A 274 -7.32 5.77 6.83
N THR A 275 -6.75 5.26 7.92
CA THR A 275 -7.49 4.45 8.91
C THR A 275 -8.28 5.30 9.88
N THR A 276 -7.79 6.49 10.23
CA THR A 276 -8.44 7.39 11.21
C THR A 276 -8.27 8.87 10.79
N PRO A 277 -9.34 9.58 10.41
CA PRO A 277 -10.64 9.01 10.08
C PRO A 277 -10.54 8.07 8.88
N SER A 278 -11.41 7.06 8.82
CA SER A 278 -11.45 6.10 7.72
C SER A 278 -11.96 6.78 6.45
N ASN A 279 -11.07 7.10 5.52
CA ASN A 279 -11.39 7.79 4.27
C ASN A 279 -10.32 7.55 3.18
N ILE A 280 -10.66 7.95 1.96
CA ILE A 280 -9.70 8.17 0.87
C ILE A 280 -9.59 9.67 0.60
N THR A 281 -8.36 10.16 0.53
CA THR A 281 -8.04 11.49 0.00
C THR A 281 -7.42 11.31 -1.38
N LYS A 282 -8.03 11.88 -2.42
CA LYS A 282 -7.37 11.99 -3.73
C LYS A 282 -6.45 13.21 -3.72
N LEU A 283 -5.22 13.01 -4.11
CA LEU A 283 -4.25 14.08 -4.40
C LEU A 283 -4.18 14.24 -5.91
N GLU A 284 -4.84 15.26 -6.43
CA GLU A 284 -4.87 15.57 -7.86
C GLU A 284 -3.61 16.34 -8.24
N LYS A 285 -2.88 15.83 -9.23
CA LYS A 285 -1.61 16.44 -9.67
C LYS A 285 -1.88 17.79 -10.35
N ASN A 286 -1.15 18.82 -9.92
CA ASN A 286 -1.23 20.16 -10.49
C ASN A 286 -0.42 20.28 -11.79
#